data_3038c73a1da7e5277e326f2c42ae6a16
#
_entry.id   3038c73a1da7e5277e326f2c42ae6a16
#
_cell.length_a   1.000
_cell.length_b   1.000
_cell.length_c   1.000
_cell.angle_alpha   90.00
_cell.angle_beta   90.00
_cell.angle_gamma   90.00
#
_symmetry.space_group_name_H-M   'P 1'
#
loop_
_entity.id
_entity.type
_entity.pdbx_description
1 polymer ?
#
loop_
_entity_poly.entity_id
_entity_poly.type
_entity_poly.pdbx_seq_one_letter_code
_entity_poly.pdbx_strand_id
1 'polypeptide(L)'
;NMAGIKKNFEPFLTFGSGPTDAIMIDNAEWLDQIKWIEFLRDYGKHFTINKMIAQETVRRRLDNEEPYTFLEFNYMLLQSYDFLELARKYDCRIQMGGSDQWGNIVNGIDLTRRIIDKQVFGVTTPLITTASGGKMGKTAEGAVWLNPEMRSPYDYWQFWRNTEDADVARFMRLFTDLPASEIAEHEKAEG
;
A
#
# COMPACT_ATOMS: atom_id res chain seq x y z
N ASN A 1 -13.02 10.63 3.89
CA ASN A 1 -12.00 9.60 4.13
C ASN A 1 -10.62 10.14 4.48
N MET A 2 -10.06 11.14 3.75
CA MET A 2 -8.72 11.70 4.00
C MET A 2 -8.51 12.14 5.44
N ALA A 3 -9.42 12.92 6.03
CA ALA A 3 -9.30 13.38 7.41
C ALA A 3 -9.22 12.23 8.42
N GLY A 4 -10.01 11.17 8.23
CA GLY A 4 -9.97 9.98 9.08
C GLY A 4 -8.65 9.21 8.93
N ILE A 5 -8.12 9.08 7.72
CA ILE A 5 -6.82 8.43 7.45
C ILE A 5 -5.70 9.28 8.09
N LYS A 6 -5.70 10.60 7.87
CA LYS A 6 -4.71 11.52 8.43
C LYS A 6 -4.60 11.41 9.95
N LYS A 7 -5.76 11.36 10.64
CA LYS A 7 -5.82 11.22 12.11
C LYS A 7 -5.07 9.98 12.62
N ASN A 8 -5.07 8.88 11.84
CA ASN A 8 -4.33 7.67 12.22
C ASN A 8 -2.80 7.80 12.00
N PHE A 9 -2.36 8.71 11.13
CA PHE A 9 -0.93 8.95 10.90
C PHE A 9 -0.34 10.06 11.79
N GLU A 10 -1.15 10.97 12.31
CA GLU A 10 -0.69 12.09 13.15
C GLU A 10 0.15 11.69 14.37
N PRO A 11 -0.08 10.52 15.04
CA PRO A 11 0.81 10.06 16.11
C PRO A 11 2.22 9.69 15.65
N PHE A 12 2.40 9.40 14.36
CA PHE A 12 3.67 8.90 13.81
C PHE A 12 4.35 9.90 12.87
N LEU A 13 3.60 10.85 12.29
CA LEU A 13 4.08 11.76 11.28
C LEU A 13 3.71 13.20 11.62
N THR A 14 4.68 14.11 11.51
CA THR A 14 4.42 15.53 11.56
C THR A 14 3.98 16.03 10.18
N PHE A 15 2.76 16.52 10.09
CA PHE A 15 2.24 17.13 8.86
C PHE A 15 2.47 18.62 8.84
N GLY A 16 3.00 19.15 7.75
CA GLY A 16 3.29 20.59 7.64
C GLY A 16 3.91 20.96 6.30
N SER A 17 4.64 22.07 6.31
CA SER A 17 5.32 22.63 5.14
C SER A 17 6.85 22.67 5.29
N GLY A 18 7.38 22.10 6.36
CA GLY A 18 8.82 21.98 6.58
C GLY A 18 9.46 20.96 5.62
N PRO A 19 10.78 20.96 5.48
CA PRO A 19 11.48 20.12 4.50
C PRO A 19 11.40 18.62 4.79
N THR A 20 11.06 18.25 6.01
CA THR A 20 10.89 16.83 6.44
C THR A 20 9.47 16.50 6.87
N ASP A 21 8.55 17.45 6.76
CA ASP A 21 7.16 17.24 7.12
C ASP A 21 6.47 16.34 6.10
N ALA A 22 5.56 15.53 6.61
CA ALA A 22 4.68 14.72 5.77
C ALA A 22 3.63 15.62 5.10
N ILE A 23 3.29 15.29 3.87
CA ILE A 23 2.15 15.87 3.16
C ILE A 23 1.16 14.77 2.82
N MET A 24 -0.13 15.09 2.85
CA MET A 24 -1.19 14.20 2.41
C MET A 24 -1.87 14.79 1.19
N ILE A 25 -1.89 14.03 0.12
CA ILE A 25 -2.35 14.48 -1.20
C ILE A 25 -3.52 13.62 -1.62
N ASP A 26 -4.53 14.24 -2.21
CA ASP A 26 -5.63 13.55 -2.88
C ASP A 26 -5.37 13.50 -4.38
N ASN A 27 -5.32 12.31 -4.96
CA ASN A 27 -5.10 12.16 -6.39
C ASN A 27 -6.29 12.67 -7.24
N ALA A 28 -7.44 12.95 -6.64
CA ALA A 28 -8.52 13.67 -7.30
C ALA A 28 -8.07 15.04 -7.85
N GLU A 29 -7.02 15.65 -7.28
CA GLU A 29 -6.43 16.92 -7.79
C GLU A 29 -6.03 16.84 -9.26
N TRP A 30 -5.66 15.68 -9.75
CA TRP A 30 -5.30 15.48 -11.15
C TRP A 30 -6.20 14.47 -11.87
N LEU A 31 -6.71 13.43 -11.19
CA LEU A 31 -7.56 12.43 -11.84
C LEU A 31 -8.90 13.02 -12.28
N ASP A 32 -9.50 13.90 -11.51
CA ASP A 32 -10.77 14.55 -11.85
C ASP A 32 -10.66 15.51 -13.04
N GLN A 33 -9.46 15.93 -13.41
CA GLN A 33 -9.20 16.80 -14.55
C GLN A 33 -8.90 16.01 -15.84
N ILE A 34 -8.81 14.69 -15.78
CA ILE A 34 -8.45 13.85 -16.93
C ILE A 34 -9.61 13.76 -17.90
N LYS A 35 -9.34 14.11 -19.15
CA LYS A 35 -10.19 13.78 -20.29
C LYS A 35 -9.78 12.42 -20.84
N TRP A 36 -10.72 11.48 -20.82
CA TRP A 36 -10.44 10.08 -21.11
C TRP A 36 -9.69 9.82 -22.42
N ILE A 37 -10.14 10.43 -23.51
CA ILE A 37 -9.51 10.24 -24.85
C ILE A 37 -8.10 10.82 -24.88
N GLU A 38 -7.90 12.00 -24.28
CA GLU A 38 -6.59 12.63 -24.20
C GLU A 38 -5.64 11.78 -23.35
N PHE A 39 -6.12 11.26 -22.24
CA PHE A 39 -5.36 10.37 -21.36
C PHE A 39 -4.91 9.09 -22.06
N LEU A 40 -5.81 8.43 -22.80
CA LEU A 40 -5.46 7.23 -23.57
C LEU A 40 -4.43 7.54 -24.66
N ARG A 41 -4.57 8.65 -25.36
CA ARG A 41 -3.64 9.08 -26.39
C ARG A 41 -2.25 9.40 -25.84
N ASP A 42 -2.19 10.11 -24.71
CA ASP A 42 -0.94 10.68 -24.21
C ASP A 42 -0.21 9.70 -23.29
N TYR A 43 -0.93 8.93 -22.48
CA TYR A 43 -0.37 7.97 -21.51
C TYR A 43 -0.70 6.53 -21.84
N GLY A 44 -1.93 6.20 -22.21
CA GLY A 44 -2.37 4.84 -22.50
C GLY A 44 -1.54 4.12 -23.55
N LYS A 45 -1.03 4.85 -24.56
CA LYS A 45 -0.13 4.31 -25.60
C LYS A 45 1.16 3.68 -25.05
N HIS A 46 1.54 3.96 -23.81
CA HIS A 46 2.73 3.40 -23.17
C HIS A 46 2.46 2.03 -22.51
N PHE A 47 1.20 1.62 -22.44
CA PHE A 47 0.75 0.35 -21.89
C PHE A 47 0.27 -0.56 -23.02
N THR A 48 0.87 -1.73 -23.14
CA THR A 48 0.40 -2.73 -24.10
C THR A 48 -0.44 -3.77 -23.38
N ILE A 49 -1.55 -4.18 -23.99
CA ILE A 49 -2.45 -5.21 -23.44
C ILE A 49 -1.67 -6.48 -23.08
N ASN A 50 -0.76 -6.92 -23.96
CA ASN A 50 0.04 -8.12 -23.71
C ASN A 50 0.87 -8.01 -22.42
N LYS A 51 1.50 -6.83 -22.17
CA LYS A 51 2.27 -6.59 -20.95
C LYS A 51 1.36 -6.49 -19.71
N MET A 52 0.18 -5.92 -19.86
CA MET A 52 -0.80 -5.79 -18.77
C MET A 52 -1.36 -7.16 -18.36
N ILE A 53 -1.73 -8.01 -19.32
CA ILE A 53 -2.24 -9.37 -19.06
C ILE A 53 -1.15 -10.28 -18.48
N ALA A 54 0.11 -10.08 -18.83
CA ALA A 54 1.23 -10.87 -18.34
C ALA A 54 1.58 -10.60 -16.86
N GLN A 55 1.00 -9.58 -16.23
CA GLN A 55 1.20 -9.33 -14.79
C GLN A 55 0.60 -10.48 -13.98
N GLU A 56 1.34 -10.96 -12.99
CA GLU A 56 0.96 -12.12 -12.18
C GLU A 56 -0.44 -12.01 -11.56
N THR A 57 -0.77 -10.84 -11.00
CA THR A 57 -2.08 -10.59 -10.40
C THR A 57 -3.23 -10.65 -11.40
N VAL A 58 -3.02 -10.13 -12.61
CA VAL A 58 -4.00 -10.16 -13.69
C VAL A 58 -4.13 -11.57 -14.23
N ARG A 59 -3.00 -12.18 -14.59
CA ARG A 59 -2.92 -13.52 -15.15
C ARG A 59 -3.60 -14.55 -14.24
N ARG A 60 -3.28 -14.54 -12.94
CA ARG A 60 -3.88 -15.46 -11.97
C ARG A 60 -5.41 -15.39 -11.96
N ARG A 61 -5.99 -14.16 -12.00
CA ARG A 61 -7.45 -13.98 -12.02
C ARG A 61 -8.07 -14.49 -13.32
N LEU A 62 -7.41 -14.24 -14.45
CA LEU A 62 -7.87 -14.74 -15.75
C LEU A 62 -7.77 -16.26 -15.84
N ASP A 63 -6.67 -16.86 -15.36
CA ASP A 63 -6.47 -18.31 -15.34
C ASP A 63 -7.48 -19.01 -14.42
N ASN A 64 -7.92 -18.34 -13.36
CA ASN A 64 -8.96 -18.84 -12.43
C ASN A 64 -10.40 -18.50 -12.88
N GLU A 65 -10.59 -17.89 -14.05
CA GLU A 65 -11.91 -17.42 -14.53
C GLU A 65 -12.61 -16.47 -13.53
N GLU A 66 -11.85 -15.77 -12.69
CA GLU A 66 -12.39 -14.80 -11.75
C GLU A 66 -12.81 -13.52 -12.48
N PRO A 67 -13.97 -12.92 -12.16
CA PRO A 67 -14.40 -11.66 -12.75
C PRO A 67 -13.32 -10.59 -12.59
N TYR A 68 -12.93 -9.95 -13.69
CA TYR A 68 -11.94 -8.86 -13.70
C TYR A 68 -12.48 -7.68 -14.49
N THR A 69 -12.91 -6.65 -13.77
CA THR A 69 -13.59 -5.51 -14.37
C THR A 69 -12.62 -4.63 -15.16
N PHE A 70 -13.16 -3.89 -16.11
CA PHE A 70 -12.39 -2.90 -16.86
C PHE A 70 -11.79 -1.82 -15.95
N LEU A 71 -12.48 -1.44 -14.87
CA LEU A 71 -11.97 -0.52 -13.86
C LEU A 71 -10.73 -1.08 -13.17
N GLU A 72 -10.79 -2.32 -12.70
CA GLU A 72 -9.63 -2.99 -12.06
C GLU A 72 -8.46 -3.13 -13.04
N PHE A 73 -8.74 -3.44 -14.31
CA PHE A 73 -7.71 -3.54 -15.35
C PHE A 73 -7.03 -2.20 -15.61
N ASN A 74 -7.77 -1.09 -15.57
CA ASN A 74 -7.20 0.25 -15.75
C ASN A 74 -6.55 0.82 -14.49
N TYR A 75 -6.73 0.19 -13.32
CA TYR A 75 -6.15 0.69 -12.07
C TYR A 75 -4.62 0.88 -12.17
N MET A 76 -3.93 -0.02 -12.88
CA MET A 76 -2.49 0.10 -13.09
C MET A 76 -2.09 1.36 -13.87
N LEU A 77 -2.93 1.83 -14.80
CA LEU A 77 -2.70 3.08 -15.53
C LEU A 77 -2.85 4.28 -14.59
N LEU A 78 -3.92 4.28 -13.79
CA LEU A 78 -4.24 5.37 -12.87
C LEU A 78 -3.14 5.53 -11.81
N GLN A 79 -2.73 4.44 -11.16
CA GLN A 79 -1.65 4.48 -10.17
C GLN A 79 -0.30 4.83 -10.79
N SER A 80 -0.05 4.42 -12.03
CA SER A 80 1.17 4.83 -12.74
C SER A 80 1.19 6.32 -13.02
N TYR A 81 0.03 6.88 -13.35
CA TYR A 81 -0.13 8.31 -13.55
C TYR A 81 0.02 9.09 -12.24
N ASP A 82 -0.48 8.55 -11.12
CA ASP A 82 -0.25 9.14 -9.79
C ASP A 82 1.25 9.27 -9.51
N PHE A 83 2.05 8.22 -9.78
CA PHE A 83 3.50 8.29 -9.55
C PHE A 83 4.17 9.34 -10.45
N LEU A 84 3.74 9.43 -11.72
CA LEU A 84 4.22 10.46 -12.64
C LEU A 84 3.90 11.88 -12.11
N GLU A 85 2.67 12.13 -11.66
CA GLU A 85 2.27 13.44 -11.13
C GLU A 85 2.99 13.79 -9.83
N LEU A 86 3.15 12.81 -8.93
CA LEU A 86 3.95 12.97 -7.72
C LEU A 86 5.42 13.29 -8.03
N ALA A 87 6.00 12.62 -9.04
CA ALA A 87 7.36 12.90 -9.48
C ALA A 87 7.51 14.29 -10.12
N ARG A 88 6.47 14.78 -10.82
CA ARG A 88 6.44 16.10 -11.45
C ARG A 88 6.27 17.22 -10.43
N LYS A 89 5.27 17.09 -9.57
CA LYS A 89 4.82 18.17 -8.68
C LYS A 89 5.62 18.25 -7.38
N TYR A 90 6.05 17.10 -6.87
CA TYR A 90 6.65 16.98 -5.53
C TYR A 90 8.06 16.39 -5.53
N ASP A 91 8.67 16.18 -6.69
CA ASP A 91 9.96 15.49 -6.84
C ASP A 91 9.99 14.12 -6.16
N CYS A 92 8.85 13.44 -6.07
CA CYS A 92 8.76 12.11 -5.47
C CYS A 92 9.67 11.14 -6.23
N ARG A 93 10.57 10.49 -5.52
CA ARG A 93 11.59 9.60 -6.08
C ARG A 93 11.34 8.13 -5.79
N ILE A 94 10.59 7.82 -4.74
CA ILE A 94 10.37 6.46 -4.27
C ILE A 94 8.89 6.25 -4.03
N GLN A 95 8.33 5.16 -4.58
CA GLN A 95 7.01 4.65 -4.20
C GLN A 95 7.19 3.37 -3.39
N MET A 96 6.49 3.26 -2.27
CA MET A 96 6.55 2.10 -1.38
C MET A 96 5.18 1.44 -1.27
N GLY A 97 5.19 0.11 -1.07
CA GLY A 97 3.95 -0.63 -0.88
C GLY A 97 4.18 -2.08 -0.43
N GLY A 98 3.13 -2.84 -0.28
CA GLY A 98 3.22 -4.29 -0.11
C GLY A 98 3.62 -4.98 -1.42
N SER A 99 4.06 -6.23 -1.34
CA SER A 99 4.48 -7.02 -2.52
C SER A 99 3.38 -7.15 -3.58
N ASP A 100 2.12 -7.07 -3.19
CA ASP A 100 0.97 -7.04 -4.09
C ASP A 100 0.90 -5.78 -4.97
N GLN A 101 1.60 -4.69 -4.60
CA GLN A 101 1.69 -3.43 -5.35
C GLN A 101 2.84 -3.39 -6.36
N TRP A 102 3.69 -4.43 -6.40
CA TRP A 102 4.89 -4.43 -7.25
C TRP A 102 4.61 -4.10 -8.71
N GLY A 103 3.60 -4.74 -9.31
CA GLY A 103 3.22 -4.51 -10.70
C GLY A 103 2.82 -3.05 -10.98
N ASN A 104 2.02 -2.45 -10.10
CA ASN A 104 1.59 -1.07 -10.22
C ASN A 104 2.77 -0.10 -10.09
N ILE A 105 3.64 -0.33 -9.10
CA ILE A 105 4.85 0.50 -8.86
C ILE A 105 5.79 0.47 -10.05
N VAL A 106 6.08 -0.71 -10.60
CA VAL A 106 6.97 -0.88 -11.77
C VAL A 106 6.40 -0.17 -13.01
N ASN A 107 5.09 -0.23 -13.23
CA ASN A 107 4.45 0.49 -14.33
C ASN A 107 4.58 2.01 -14.14
N GLY A 108 4.45 2.51 -12.91
CA GLY A 108 4.66 3.93 -12.60
C GLY A 108 6.10 4.39 -12.85
N ILE A 109 7.10 3.57 -12.50
CA ILE A 109 8.52 3.82 -12.81
C ILE A 109 8.73 3.91 -14.31
N ASP A 110 8.20 2.94 -15.08
CA ASP A 110 8.36 2.89 -16.54
C ASP A 110 7.68 4.10 -17.21
N LEU A 111 6.47 4.45 -16.79
CA LEU A 111 5.74 5.62 -17.30
C LEU A 111 6.50 6.92 -17.01
N THR A 112 6.96 7.12 -15.78
CA THR A 112 7.69 8.32 -15.37
C THR A 112 8.96 8.50 -16.19
N ARG A 113 9.74 7.43 -16.38
CA ARG A 113 10.94 7.44 -17.22
C ARG A 113 10.60 7.81 -18.67
N ARG A 114 9.53 7.25 -19.25
CA ARG A 114 9.14 7.48 -20.65
C ARG A 114 8.63 8.89 -20.93
N ILE A 115 7.97 9.50 -19.96
CA ILE A 115 7.29 10.79 -20.15
C ILE A 115 8.19 11.97 -19.78
N ILE A 116 8.95 11.88 -18.70
CA ILE A 116 9.78 13.00 -18.20
C ILE A 116 11.26 12.65 -18.05
N ASP A 117 11.68 11.50 -18.56
CA ASP A 117 13.06 11.00 -18.50
C ASP A 117 13.69 11.06 -17.09
N LYS A 118 12.85 10.80 -16.06
CA LYS A 118 13.28 10.85 -14.67
C LYS A 118 13.37 9.44 -14.09
N GLN A 119 14.49 9.15 -13.44
CA GLN A 119 14.66 7.90 -12.72
C GLN A 119 13.98 8.01 -11.35
N VAL A 120 13.05 7.09 -11.10
CA VAL A 120 12.38 6.89 -9.82
C VAL A 120 12.46 5.43 -9.42
N PHE A 121 12.19 5.13 -8.16
CA PHE A 121 12.43 3.82 -7.57
C PHE A 121 11.17 3.28 -6.89
N GLY A 122 11.11 1.96 -6.77
CA GLY A 122 10.07 1.26 -6.03
C GLY A 122 10.67 0.39 -4.94
N VAL A 123 9.98 0.33 -3.82
CA VAL A 123 10.31 -0.57 -2.70
C VAL A 123 9.05 -1.30 -2.29
N THR A 124 9.13 -2.62 -2.18
CA THR A 124 8.03 -3.42 -1.64
C THR A 124 8.48 -4.26 -0.46
N THR A 125 7.57 -4.43 0.49
CA THR A 125 7.75 -5.34 1.62
C THR A 125 6.83 -6.55 1.48
N PRO A 126 7.20 -7.72 2.01
CA PRO A 126 6.28 -8.84 2.11
C PRO A 126 4.99 -8.44 2.84
N LEU A 127 3.86 -9.01 2.44
CA LEU A 127 2.61 -8.83 3.16
C LEU A 127 2.72 -9.45 4.55
N ILE A 128 2.18 -8.76 5.55
CA ILE A 128 2.13 -9.28 6.90
C ILE A 128 0.98 -10.30 6.97
N THR A 129 1.36 -11.55 7.26
CA THR A 129 0.44 -12.66 7.42
C THR A 129 0.54 -13.21 8.84
N THR A 130 -0.49 -13.92 9.30
CA THR A 130 -0.42 -14.74 10.51
C THR A 130 0.33 -16.05 10.24
N ALA A 131 0.76 -16.74 11.29
CA ALA A 131 1.38 -18.08 11.18
C ALA A 131 0.44 -19.08 10.50
N SER A 132 -0.87 -18.95 10.68
CA SER A 132 -1.91 -19.73 9.99
C SER A 132 -2.11 -19.35 8.51
N GLY A 133 -1.36 -18.36 7.98
CA GLY A 133 -1.40 -17.92 6.58
C GLY A 133 -2.45 -16.86 6.26
N GLY A 134 -3.25 -16.44 7.22
CA GLY A 134 -4.23 -15.35 7.06
C GLY A 134 -3.55 -13.98 6.91
N LYS A 135 -4.18 -13.03 6.23
CA LYS A 135 -3.67 -11.64 6.21
C LYS A 135 -3.86 -11.01 7.58
N MET A 136 -2.77 -10.48 8.16
CA MET A 136 -2.81 -9.75 9.42
C MET A 136 -3.75 -8.53 9.31
N GLY A 137 -4.53 -8.27 10.37
CA GLY A 137 -5.48 -7.15 10.43
C GLY A 137 -6.83 -7.42 9.74
N LYS A 138 -7.04 -8.62 9.19
CA LYS A 138 -8.34 -9.10 8.72
C LYS A 138 -8.76 -10.31 9.52
N THR A 139 -9.93 -10.23 10.16
CA THR A 139 -10.57 -11.34 10.88
C THR A 139 -11.82 -11.79 10.13
N ALA A 140 -12.43 -12.90 10.56
CA ALA A 140 -13.74 -13.34 10.06
C ALA A 140 -14.83 -12.25 10.23
N GLU A 141 -14.67 -11.39 11.21
CA GLU A 141 -15.58 -10.27 11.52
C GLU A 141 -15.25 -8.99 10.73
N GLY A 142 -14.18 -8.97 9.94
CA GLY A 142 -13.75 -7.82 9.13
C GLY A 142 -12.38 -7.27 9.50
N ALA A 143 -12.17 -5.96 9.24
CA ALA A 143 -10.89 -5.31 9.49
C ALA A 143 -10.69 -4.95 10.97
N VAL A 144 -9.43 -5.00 11.42
CA VAL A 144 -9.04 -4.47 12.74
C VAL A 144 -8.82 -2.98 12.63
N TRP A 145 -9.81 -2.22 13.04
CA TRP A 145 -9.80 -0.76 12.96
C TRP A 145 -8.94 -0.12 14.05
N LEU A 146 -8.18 0.91 13.68
CA LEU A 146 -7.38 1.72 14.61
C LEU A 146 -8.20 2.85 15.26
N ASN A 147 -9.33 3.21 14.66
CA ASN A 147 -10.20 4.26 15.17
C ASN A 147 -11.05 3.72 16.33
N PRO A 148 -10.99 4.30 17.54
CA PRO A 148 -11.73 3.85 18.71
C PRO A 148 -13.27 3.95 18.57
N GLU A 149 -13.76 4.77 17.63
CA GLU A 149 -15.19 4.84 17.31
C GLU A 149 -15.67 3.64 16.49
N MET A 150 -14.75 2.95 15.79
CA MET A 150 -15.05 1.79 14.94
C MET A 150 -14.70 0.46 15.64
N ARG A 151 -13.76 0.47 16.56
CA ARG A 151 -13.36 -0.66 17.39
C ARG A 151 -12.96 -0.14 18.77
N SER A 152 -13.56 -0.69 19.84
CA SER A 152 -13.24 -0.23 21.18
C SER A 152 -11.76 -0.50 21.51
N PRO A 153 -11.13 0.33 22.39
CA PRO A 153 -9.77 0.06 22.87
C PRO A 153 -9.62 -1.32 23.52
N TYR A 154 -10.68 -1.81 24.18
CA TYR A 154 -10.70 -3.14 24.77
C TYR A 154 -10.67 -4.24 23.71
N ASP A 155 -11.48 -4.15 22.65
CA ASP A 155 -11.48 -5.14 21.55
C ASP A 155 -10.18 -5.09 20.75
N TYR A 156 -9.56 -3.90 20.61
CA TYR A 156 -8.26 -3.75 20.00
C TYR A 156 -7.16 -4.43 20.83
N TRP A 157 -7.19 -4.24 22.17
CA TRP A 157 -6.29 -4.93 23.07
C TRP A 157 -6.51 -6.45 23.05
N GLN A 158 -7.77 -6.92 23.06
CA GLN A 158 -8.10 -8.35 22.95
C GLN A 158 -7.58 -8.96 21.64
N PHE A 159 -7.59 -8.23 20.53
CA PHE A 159 -7.01 -8.70 19.28
C PHE A 159 -5.52 -9.04 19.45
N TRP A 160 -4.75 -8.16 20.07
CA TRP A 160 -3.34 -8.40 20.32
C TRP A 160 -3.10 -9.52 21.34
N ARG A 161 -3.89 -9.54 22.39
CA ARG A 161 -3.81 -10.59 23.43
C ARG A 161 -4.07 -11.99 22.87
N ASN A 162 -4.92 -12.11 21.86
CA ASN A 162 -5.27 -13.37 21.21
C ASN A 162 -4.37 -13.70 20.00
N THR A 163 -3.22 -13.03 19.87
CA THR A 163 -2.22 -13.38 18.88
C THR A 163 -1.70 -14.79 19.16
N GLU A 164 -1.56 -15.61 18.10
CA GLU A 164 -0.97 -16.95 18.21
C GLU A 164 0.50 -16.83 18.64
N ASP A 165 0.95 -17.70 19.54
CA ASP A 165 2.31 -17.66 20.11
C ASP A 165 3.39 -17.64 19.02
N ALA A 166 3.19 -18.37 17.93
CA ALA A 166 4.09 -18.40 16.78
C ALA A 166 4.27 -17.02 16.09
N ASP A 167 3.33 -16.08 16.28
CA ASP A 167 3.37 -14.74 15.70
C ASP A 167 3.89 -13.68 16.67
N VAL A 168 3.87 -13.94 17.99
CA VAL A 168 4.14 -12.93 19.03
C VAL A 168 5.47 -12.23 18.79
N ALA A 169 6.56 -12.97 18.72
CA ALA A 169 7.89 -12.40 18.58
C ALA A 169 8.07 -11.61 17.27
N ARG A 170 7.49 -12.09 16.17
CA ARG A 170 7.51 -11.38 14.90
C ARG A 170 6.72 -10.08 14.97
N PHE A 171 5.53 -10.09 15.57
CA PHE A 171 4.71 -8.90 15.71
C PHE A 171 5.30 -7.90 16.71
N MET A 172 5.94 -8.36 17.78
CA MET A 172 6.71 -7.49 18.67
C MET A 172 7.79 -6.71 17.90
N ARG A 173 8.53 -7.38 17.00
CA ARG A 173 9.55 -6.72 16.15
C ARG A 173 8.97 -5.72 15.15
N LEU A 174 7.74 -5.94 14.68
CA LEU A 174 7.10 -5.10 13.67
C LEU A 174 6.31 -3.93 14.25
N PHE A 175 5.75 -4.09 15.45
CA PHE A 175 4.75 -3.17 15.98
C PHE A 175 5.11 -2.54 17.32
N THR A 176 6.34 -2.79 17.82
CA THR A 176 6.83 -2.16 19.06
C THR A 176 8.22 -1.59 18.86
N ASP A 177 8.61 -0.67 19.74
CA ASP A 177 9.96 -0.10 19.82
C ASP A 177 10.84 -0.87 20.83
N LEU A 178 10.45 -2.07 21.23
CA LEU A 178 11.20 -2.89 22.19
C LEU A 178 12.59 -3.26 21.63
N PRO A 179 13.63 -3.19 22.44
CA PRO A 179 14.95 -3.69 22.04
C PRO A 179 14.92 -5.17 21.65
N ALA A 180 15.71 -5.56 20.66
CA ALA A 180 15.76 -6.95 20.20
C ALA A 180 16.14 -7.95 21.30
N SER A 181 16.93 -7.52 22.30
CA SER A 181 17.30 -8.33 23.48
C SER A 181 16.09 -8.63 24.36
N GLU A 182 15.20 -7.65 24.57
CA GLU A 182 14.00 -7.80 25.36
C GLU A 182 12.99 -8.71 24.64
N ILE A 183 12.82 -8.55 23.33
CA ILE A 183 12.00 -9.45 22.52
C ILE A 183 12.52 -10.89 22.61
N ALA A 184 13.84 -11.08 22.55
CA ALA A 184 14.45 -12.42 22.68
C ALA A 184 14.28 -13.06 24.08
N GLU A 185 14.07 -12.25 25.12
CA GLU A 185 13.70 -12.76 26.46
C GLU A 185 12.25 -13.21 26.47
N HIS A 186 11.35 -12.44 25.87
CA HIS A 186 9.93 -12.83 25.75
C HIS A 186 9.74 -14.09 24.90
N GLU A 187 10.57 -14.31 23.87
CA GLU A 187 10.54 -15.53 23.04
C GLU A 187 10.86 -16.81 23.85
N LYS A 188 11.55 -16.68 24.97
CA LYS A 188 11.91 -17.82 25.85
C LYS A 188 10.86 -18.09 26.92
N ALA A 189 9.93 -17.17 27.13
CA ALA A 189 8.84 -17.37 28.07
C ALA A 189 7.86 -18.38 27.46
N GLU A 190 7.79 -19.55 28.05
CA GLU A 190 6.73 -20.51 27.74
C GLU A 190 5.40 -19.95 28.25
N GLY A 191 4.38 -19.91 27.37
CA GLY A 191 3.02 -19.45 27.68
C GLY A 191 2.26 -20.40 28.62
#